data_1559b70f1947f492b34c6f9719ca4c7d
#
_entry.id   1559b70f1947f492b34c6f9719ca4c7d
#
_cell.length_a   1.000
_cell.length_b   1.000
_cell.length_c   1.000
_cell.angle_alpha   90.00
_cell.angle_beta   90.00
_cell.angle_gamma   90.00
#
_symmetry.space_group_name_H-M   'P 1'
#
loop_
_entity.id
_entity.type
_entity.pdbx_description
1 polymer ?
#
loop_
_entity_poly.entity_id
_entity_poly.type
_entity_poly.pdbx_seq_one_letter_code
_entity_poly.pdbx_strand_id
1 'polypeptide(L)'
;KGIMQATIVQSQTDINEFLKTAGINYELVIKTEDESNSRTILKQCFTEEKTDVTKIRQHLSWGEKNAFSLILFMYYANLQDSDLIILDDPISSFDTNKKYAILQRMFKNVGNKNVTFAGKTVLLLTHDFEPITDFIVVGKLDESKAVASFICNVEGKVIEKDINPEDDVKLILRECKEISTDENVNVVSRIAFLRKLCELNECRDAWGNAYEILSCLVHARPIKRKIASDVYEDMLPEEINEGLNKIKEFIPDFNYEELLENTYTIDHIKELYNSELNAYLKIQLFRALKDIVDDKQLRLRPMDSAWYKFIDETYHIENDYLHYLDVMKFNIVPDYIMKKVDGIMSEL
;
A
#
# COMPACT_ATOMS: atom_id res chain seq x y z
N LYS A 1 -37.09 -6.64 11.61
CA LYS A 1 -37.61 -6.35 10.24
C LYS A 1 -38.33 -5.00 10.17
N GLY A 2 -39.27 -4.68 11.11
CA GLY A 2 -40.06 -3.44 11.07
C GLY A 2 -39.26 -2.15 11.21
N ILE A 3 -38.26 -2.09 12.10
CA ILE A 3 -37.42 -0.91 12.31
C ILE A 3 -36.62 -0.59 11.06
N MET A 4 -36.02 -1.59 10.44
CA MET A 4 -35.20 -1.41 9.24
C MET A 4 -36.03 -0.92 8.04
N GLN A 5 -37.27 -1.40 7.88
CA GLN A 5 -38.20 -0.93 6.85
C GLN A 5 -38.60 0.54 7.06
N ALA A 6 -38.97 0.91 8.28
CA ALA A 6 -39.32 2.29 8.62
C ALA A 6 -38.14 3.26 8.34
N THR A 7 -36.93 2.85 8.70
CA THR A 7 -35.70 3.60 8.43
C THR A 7 -35.48 3.81 6.93
N ILE A 8 -35.64 2.76 6.13
CA ILE A 8 -35.49 2.84 4.67
C ILE A 8 -36.51 3.82 4.07
N VAL A 9 -37.77 3.79 4.53
CA VAL A 9 -38.82 4.71 4.04
C VAL A 9 -38.48 6.16 4.27
N GLN A 10 -37.99 6.48 5.48
CA GLN A 10 -37.61 7.86 5.85
C GLN A 10 -36.37 8.35 5.12
N SER A 11 -35.50 7.45 4.71
CA SER A 11 -34.15 7.76 4.23
C SER A 11 -33.95 7.43 2.74
N GLN A 12 -35.00 6.99 2.03
CA GLN A 12 -34.90 6.55 0.64
C GLN A 12 -34.22 7.55 -0.27
N THR A 13 -34.57 8.83 -0.17
CA THR A 13 -34.00 9.90 -1.00
C THR A 13 -32.50 10.06 -0.75
N ASP A 14 -32.10 10.09 0.51
CA ASP A 14 -30.71 10.24 0.92
C ASP A 14 -29.86 9.02 0.54
N ILE A 15 -30.40 7.80 0.69
CA ILE A 15 -29.75 6.57 0.25
C ILE A 15 -29.52 6.59 -1.26
N ASN A 16 -30.53 6.98 -2.03
CA ASN A 16 -30.42 7.02 -3.50
C ASN A 16 -29.46 8.10 -3.97
N GLU A 17 -29.42 9.24 -3.32
CA GLU A 17 -28.43 10.28 -3.60
C GLU A 17 -27.01 9.80 -3.34
N PHE A 18 -26.79 9.09 -2.21
CA PHE A 18 -25.50 8.48 -1.94
C PHE A 18 -25.10 7.44 -3.00
N LEU A 19 -26.00 6.51 -3.35
CA LEU A 19 -25.72 5.49 -4.36
C LEU A 19 -25.31 6.12 -5.69
N LYS A 20 -26.01 7.17 -6.10
CA LYS A 20 -25.67 7.95 -7.30
C LYS A 20 -24.30 8.60 -7.21
N THR A 21 -23.99 9.23 -6.07
CA THR A 21 -22.71 9.91 -5.83
C THR A 21 -21.54 8.91 -5.79
N ALA A 22 -21.78 7.71 -5.24
CA ALA A 22 -20.81 6.62 -5.22
C ALA A 22 -20.66 5.88 -6.57
N GLY A 23 -21.34 6.35 -7.63
CA GLY A 23 -21.31 5.71 -8.95
C GLY A 23 -21.99 4.35 -8.99
N ILE A 24 -22.95 4.11 -8.09
CA ILE A 24 -23.74 2.87 -8.03
C ILE A 24 -25.04 3.09 -8.76
N ASN A 25 -25.19 2.47 -9.91
CA ASN A 25 -26.30 2.70 -10.85
C ASN A 25 -27.58 1.93 -10.46
N TYR A 26 -27.92 1.96 -9.21
CA TYR A 26 -29.15 1.38 -8.67
C TYR A 26 -29.89 2.36 -7.78
N GLU A 27 -31.19 2.25 -7.75
CA GLU A 27 -32.09 3.04 -6.93
C GLU A 27 -32.93 2.13 -6.04
N LEU A 28 -33.02 2.47 -4.78
CA LEU A 28 -33.86 1.78 -3.81
C LEU A 28 -35.26 2.39 -3.84
N VAL A 29 -36.26 1.58 -4.08
CA VAL A 29 -37.68 2.00 -4.13
C VAL A 29 -38.48 1.17 -3.15
N ILE A 30 -39.31 1.83 -2.36
CA ILE A 30 -40.24 1.17 -1.46
C ILE A 30 -41.61 1.15 -2.10
N LYS A 31 -42.13 -0.04 -2.35
CA LYS A 31 -43.54 -0.23 -2.74
C LYS A 31 -44.33 -0.62 -1.50
N THR A 32 -45.27 0.20 -1.13
CA THR A 32 -46.24 -0.10 -0.07
C THR A 32 -47.39 -0.83 -0.73
N GLU A 33 -47.58 -2.12 -0.38
CA GLU A 33 -48.67 -2.93 -0.90
C GLU A 33 -49.94 -2.79 -0.01
N ASP A 34 -49.77 -2.62 1.33
CA ASP A 34 -50.77 -2.33 2.34
C ASP A 34 -50.16 -1.61 3.53
N GLU A 35 -50.97 -1.06 4.47
CA GLU A 35 -50.51 -0.38 5.70
C GLU A 35 -49.50 -1.19 6.53
N SER A 36 -49.47 -2.52 6.37
CA SER A 36 -48.62 -3.47 7.12
C SER A 36 -47.52 -4.13 6.26
N ASN A 37 -47.57 -4.03 4.94
CA ASN A 37 -46.66 -4.71 4.02
C ASN A 37 -46.00 -3.73 3.05
N SER A 38 -44.79 -3.36 3.34
CA SER A 38 -43.93 -2.65 2.40
C SER A 38 -42.84 -3.58 1.87
N ARG A 39 -42.59 -3.52 0.56
CA ARG A 39 -41.54 -4.27 -0.11
C ARG A 39 -40.50 -3.32 -0.66
N THR A 40 -39.25 -3.56 -0.29
CA THR A 40 -38.11 -2.84 -0.88
C THR A 40 -37.72 -3.50 -2.20
N ILE A 41 -37.67 -2.69 -3.26
CA ILE A 41 -37.28 -3.09 -4.61
C ILE A 41 -36.03 -2.30 -5.00
N LEU A 42 -35.11 -2.97 -5.64
CA LEU A 42 -33.97 -2.33 -6.28
C LEU A 42 -34.29 -2.13 -7.75
N LYS A 43 -34.09 -0.93 -8.25
CA LYS A 43 -34.22 -0.59 -9.67
C LYS A 43 -32.86 -0.33 -10.26
N GLN A 44 -32.64 -0.85 -11.46
CA GLN A 44 -31.46 -0.58 -12.25
C GLN A 44 -31.63 0.73 -13.02
N CYS A 45 -30.59 1.60 -12.99
CA CYS A 45 -30.63 2.95 -13.58
C CYS A 45 -29.63 3.12 -14.74
N PHE A 46 -29.33 2.05 -15.49
CA PHE A 46 -28.42 2.10 -16.64
C PHE A 46 -29.07 2.66 -17.92
N THR A 47 -30.39 2.64 -17.99
CA THR A 47 -31.18 3.12 -19.14
C THR A 47 -32.22 4.11 -18.67
N GLU A 48 -32.85 4.84 -19.61
CA GLU A 48 -33.95 5.76 -19.32
C GLU A 48 -35.15 5.04 -18.68
N GLU A 49 -35.36 3.78 -19.05
CA GLU A 49 -36.37 2.92 -18.41
C GLU A 49 -35.78 2.17 -17.23
N LYS A 50 -36.19 2.56 -16.03
CA LYS A 50 -35.79 1.91 -14.79
C LYS A 50 -36.44 0.54 -14.62
N THR A 51 -35.69 -0.55 -14.65
CA THR A 51 -36.19 -1.92 -14.53
C THR A 51 -36.01 -2.47 -13.12
N ASP A 52 -37.03 -3.22 -12.63
CA ASP A 52 -36.99 -3.86 -11.32
C ASP A 52 -35.99 -5.02 -11.33
N VAL A 53 -35.09 -5.06 -10.33
CA VAL A 53 -34.14 -6.16 -10.14
C VAL A 53 -34.80 -7.29 -9.35
N THR A 54 -35.11 -8.39 -10.02
CA THR A 54 -35.82 -9.52 -9.41
C THR A 54 -34.91 -10.46 -8.59
N LYS A 55 -33.61 -10.52 -8.91
CA LYS A 55 -32.62 -11.37 -8.26
C LYS A 55 -31.40 -10.56 -7.83
N ILE A 56 -31.56 -9.74 -6.78
CA ILE A 56 -30.55 -8.80 -6.29
C ILE A 56 -29.15 -9.46 -6.13
N ARG A 57 -29.08 -10.68 -5.59
CA ARG A 57 -27.81 -11.39 -5.37
C ARG A 57 -27.03 -11.71 -6.66
N GLN A 58 -27.71 -11.82 -7.79
CA GLN A 58 -27.09 -12.16 -9.09
C GLN A 58 -26.73 -10.92 -9.91
N HIS A 59 -27.36 -9.79 -9.65
CA HIS A 59 -27.16 -8.56 -10.41
C HIS A 59 -26.14 -7.61 -9.79
N LEU A 60 -26.02 -7.57 -8.47
CA LEU A 60 -25.05 -6.72 -7.80
C LEU A 60 -23.67 -7.37 -7.75
N SER A 61 -22.64 -6.61 -8.08
CA SER A 61 -21.25 -6.94 -7.77
C SER A 61 -21.03 -7.05 -6.25
N TRP A 62 -19.90 -7.62 -5.85
CA TRP A 62 -19.58 -7.74 -4.43
C TRP A 62 -19.47 -6.37 -3.75
N GLY A 63 -18.79 -5.41 -4.39
CA GLY A 63 -18.68 -4.05 -3.89
C GLY A 63 -20.03 -3.34 -3.75
N GLU A 64 -20.92 -3.45 -4.76
CA GLU A 64 -22.26 -2.88 -4.67
C GLU A 64 -23.08 -3.46 -3.51
N LYS A 65 -22.99 -4.79 -3.26
CA LYS A 65 -23.63 -5.43 -2.09
C LYS A 65 -23.10 -4.86 -0.79
N ASN A 66 -21.79 -4.68 -0.67
CA ASN A 66 -21.17 -4.12 0.51
C ASN A 66 -21.56 -2.67 0.73
N ALA A 67 -21.62 -1.84 -0.32
CA ALA A 67 -22.07 -0.45 -0.23
C ALA A 67 -23.51 -0.34 0.28
N PHE A 68 -24.43 -1.18 -0.24
CA PHE A 68 -25.80 -1.25 0.26
C PHE A 68 -25.85 -1.67 1.73
N SER A 69 -25.09 -2.70 2.09
CA SER A 69 -25.06 -3.20 3.47
C SER A 69 -24.51 -2.14 4.42
N LEU A 70 -23.44 -1.45 4.03
CA LEU A 70 -22.81 -0.43 4.83
C LEU A 70 -23.72 0.77 5.05
N ILE A 71 -24.37 1.27 4.00
CA ILE A 71 -25.28 2.43 4.15
C ILE A 71 -26.50 2.07 5.03
N LEU A 72 -27.07 0.89 4.86
CA LEU A 72 -28.17 0.43 5.72
C LEU A 72 -27.71 0.25 7.17
N PHE A 73 -26.50 -0.23 7.38
CA PHE A 73 -25.90 -0.34 8.70
C PHE A 73 -25.69 1.04 9.35
N MET A 74 -25.23 2.05 8.58
CA MET A 74 -25.07 3.42 9.08
C MET A 74 -26.40 3.97 9.63
N TYR A 75 -27.48 3.79 8.90
CA TYR A 75 -28.82 4.21 9.38
C TYR A 75 -29.24 3.45 10.63
N TYR A 76 -29.03 2.15 10.65
CA TYR A 76 -29.36 1.32 11.81
C TYR A 76 -28.54 1.71 13.05
N ALA A 77 -27.23 1.84 12.92
CA ALA A 77 -26.34 2.20 14.03
C ALA A 77 -26.67 3.58 14.62
N ASN A 78 -27.05 4.53 13.76
CA ASN A 78 -27.47 5.86 14.25
C ASN A 78 -28.79 5.81 15.03
N LEU A 79 -29.69 4.87 14.73
CA LEU A 79 -30.92 4.69 15.50
C LEU A 79 -30.71 4.01 16.85
N GLN A 80 -29.64 3.20 16.98
CA GLN A 80 -29.39 2.45 18.21
C GLN A 80 -28.67 3.27 19.27
N ASP A 81 -28.24 4.52 18.96
CA ASP A 81 -27.48 5.40 19.86
C ASP A 81 -26.29 4.71 20.53
N SER A 82 -25.53 3.97 19.72
CA SER A 82 -24.41 3.17 20.20
C SER A 82 -23.23 4.05 20.60
N ASP A 83 -22.56 3.73 21.71
CA ASP A 83 -21.37 4.43 22.21
C ASP A 83 -20.12 4.15 21.34
N LEU A 84 -20.04 2.94 20.77
CA LEU A 84 -18.95 2.49 19.94
C LEU A 84 -19.48 1.75 18.70
N ILE A 85 -18.95 2.10 17.54
CA ILE A 85 -19.20 1.43 16.27
C ILE A 85 -17.92 0.75 15.83
N ILE A 86 -17.95 -0.54 15.58
CA ILE A 86 -16.80 -1.31 15.08
C ILE A 86 -17.07 -1.66 13.61
N LEU A 87 -16.13 -1.28 12.74
CA LEU A 87 -16.17 -1.58 11.31
C LEU A 87 -14.94 -2.43 10.96
N ASP A 88 -15.20 -3.68 10.57
CA ASP A 88 -14.16 -4.62 10.19
C ASP A 88 -14.07 -4.69 8.66
N ASP A 89 -13.02 -4.11 8.12
CA ASP A 89 -12.67 -4.04 6.69
C ASP A 89 -13.82 -3.63 5.76
N PRO A 90 -14.50 -2.50 6.04
CA PRO A 90 -15.75 -2.14 5.36
C PRO A 90 -15.55 -1.65 3.93
N ILE A 91 -14.32 -1.31 3.52
CA ILE A 91 -14.03 -0.59 2.27
C ILE A 91 -13.19 -1.35 1.26
N SER A 92 -12.56 -2.47 1.62
CA SER A 92 -11.62 -3.22 0.76
C SER A 92 -12.19 -3.70 -0.57
N SER A 93 -13.50 -3.91 -0.63
CA SER A 93 -14.17 -4.39 -1.84
C SER A 93 -14.46 -3.31 -2.89
N PHE A 94 -14.11 -2.04 -2.62
CA PHE A 94 -14.39 -0.92 -3.50
C PHE A 94 -13.17 -0.50 -4.31
N ASP A 95 -13.42 0.06 -5.49
CA ASP A 95 -12.39 0.81 -6.22
C ASP A 95 -12.10 2.16 -5.53
N THR A 96 -10.95 2.75 -5.81
CA THR A 96 -10.46 3.97 -5.15
C THR A 96 -11.48 5.11 -5.15
N ASN A 97 -12.17 5.35 -6.25
CA ASN A 97 -13.17 6.43 -6.34
C ASN A 97 -14.36 6.18 -5.43
N LYS A 98 -14.83 4.93 -5.36
CA LYS A 98 -15.93 4.53 -4.46
C LYS A 98 -15.51 4.56 -3.01
N LYS A 99 -14.27 4.10 -2.69
CA LYS A 99 -13.69 4.20 -1.33
C LYS A 99 -13.77 5.62 -0.83
N TYR A 100 -13.24 6.59 -1.62
CA TYR A 100 -13.28 8.00 -1.26
C TYR A 100 -14.69 8.50 -0.96
N ALA A 101 -15.65 8.24 -1.86
CA ALA A 101 -17.04 8.68 -1.69
C ALA A 101 -17.67 8.08 -0.43
N ILE A 102 -17.43 6.80 -0.16
CA ILE A 102 -17.96 6.09 1.01
C ILE A 102 -17.34 6.63 2.30
N LEU A 103 -16.02 6.80 2.36
CA LEU A 103 -15.33 7.35 3.52
C LEU A 103 -15.81 8.77 3.83
N GLN A 104 -15.94 9.64 2.82
CA GLN A 104 -16.50 10.99 3.00
C GLN A 104 -17.92 10.92 3.57
N ARG A 105 -18.74 10.00 3.08
CA ARG A 105 -20.11 9.82 3.58
C ARG A 105 -20.15 9.30 5.01
N MET A 106 -19.23 8.41 5.37
CA MET A 106 -19.18 7.84 6.73
C MET A 106 -18.83 8.88 7.79
N PHE A 107 -17.85 9.74 7.51
CA PHE A 107 -17.21 10.56 8.56
C PHE A 107 -17.42 12.06 8.39
N LYS A 108 -17.83 12.57 7.23
CA LYS A 108 -18.10 13.99 7.06
C LYS A 108 -19.58 14.30 7.11
N ASN A 109 -19.93 15.32 7.89
CA ASN A 109 -21.29 15.83 7.97
C ASN A 109 -21.52 16.79 6.78
N VAL A 110 -22.16 16.29 5.72
CA VAL A 110 -22.48 17.08 4.54
C VAL A 110 -23.95 17.47 4.61
N GLY A 111 -24.24 18.50 5.42
CA GLY A 111 -25.57 19.05 5.58
C GLY A 111 -26.46 18.35 6.62
N ASN A 112 -27.54 19.03 7.05
CA ASN A 112 -28.38 18.63 8.20
C ASN A 112 -29.27 17.40 7.98
N LYS A 113 -29.17 16.70 6.87
CA LYS A 113 -30.07 15.59 6.51
C LYS A 113 -29.38 14.25 6.32
N ASN A 114 -28.08 14.22 6.28
CA ASN A 114 -27.36 13.02 5.94
C ASN A 114 -26.92 12.24 7.17
N VAL A 115 -27.25 10.97 7.23
CA VAL A 115 -26.78 10.08 8.28
C VAL A 115 -25.30 9.79 8.08
N THR A 116 -24.48 10.09 9.07
CA THR A 116 -23.05 9.86 9.12
C THR A 116 -22.64 9.29 10.47
N PHE A 117 -21.40 8.83 10.60
CA PHE A 117 -20.80 8.50 11.90
C PHE A 117 -20.11 9.71 12.55
N ALA A 118 -20.21 10.90 11.95
CA ALA A 118 -19.64 12.10 12.54
C ALA A 118 -20.19 12.34 13.96
N GLY A 119 -19.30 12.54 14.92
CA GLY A 119 -19.66 12.69 16.34
C GLY A 119 -19.88 11.36 17.09
N LYS A 120 -19.68 10.21 16.45
CA LYS A 120 -19.68 8.89 17.09
C LYS A 120 -18.24 8.41 17.29
N THR A 121 -18.04 7.54 18.29
CA THR A 121 -16.78 6.82 18.44
C THR A 121 -16.77 5.63 17.48
N VAL A 122 -15.81 5.59 16.57
CA VAL A 122 -15.72 4.53 15.55
C VAL A 122 -14.33 3.88 15.61
N LEU A 123 -14.30 2.55 15.72
CA LEU A 123 -13.10 1.75 15.49
C LEU A 123 -13.16 1.18 14.08
N LEU A 124 -12.30 1.65 13.21
CA LEU A 124 -12.15 1.15 11.85
C LEU A 124 -10.95 0.22 11.79
N LEU A 125 -11.18 -1.07 11.55
CA LEU A 125 -10.16 -2.06 11.26
C LEU A 125 -10.07 -2.21 9.75
N THR A 126 -8.92 -2.01 9.17
CA THR A 126 -8.73 -2.09 7.72
C THR A 126 -7.27 -2.38 7.38
N HIS A 127 -7.04 -3.00 6.24
CA HIS A 127 -5.72 -3.11 5.63
C HIS A 127 -5.51 -2.04 4.54
N ASP A 128 -6.50 -1.19 4.30
CA ASP A 128 -6.40 -0.05 3.39
C ASP A 128 -5.83 1.18 4.11
N PHE A 129 -4.94 1.90 3.43
CA PHE A 129 -4.28 3.08 3.96
C PHE A 129 -4.99 4.40 3.63
N GLU A 130 -5.90 4.39 2.66
CA GLU A 130 -6.64 5.57 2.23
C GLU A 130 -7.35 6.33 3.37
N PRO A 131 -7.95 5.66 4.39
CA PRO A 131 -8.57 6.38 5.50
C PRO A 131 -7.61 7.30 6.25
N ILE A 132 -6.34 6.86 6.43
CA ILE A 132 -5.32 7.67 7.10
C ILE A 132 -4.97 8.88 6.23
N THR A 133 -4.71 8.64 4.95
CA THR A 133 -4.37 9.71 4.01
C THR A 133 -5.50 10.72 3.88
N ASP A 134 -6.74 10.27 3.69
CA ASP A 134 -7.88 11.15 3.39
C ASP A 134 -8.33 11.96 4.59
N PHE A 135 -8.29 11.40 5.80
CA PHE A 135 -8.82 12.07 6.98
C PHE A 135 -7.75 12.71 7.85
N ILE A 136 -6.63 12.05 8.06
CA ILE A 136 -5.61 12.54 8.97
C ILE A 136 -4.63 13.45 8.21
N VAL A 137 -4.04 12.97 7.12
CA VAL A 137 -3.03 13.74 6.38
C VAL A 137 -3.64 14.89 5.60
N VAL A 138 -4.58 14.59 4.70
CA VAL A 138 -5.21 15.58 3.81
C VAL A 138 -6.33 16.34 4.53
N GLY A 139 -7.16 15.60 5.27
CA GLY A 139 -8.30 16.13 6.02
C GLY A 139 -7.91 16.92 7.26
N LYS A 140 -6.65 16.83 7.71
CA LYS A 140 -6.10 17.50 8.89
C LYS A 140 -6.97 17.33 10.14
N LEU A 141 -7.49 16.13 10.35
CA LEU A 141 -8.12 15.79 11.62
C LEU A 141 -7.03 15.73 12.68
N ASP A 142 -7.24 16.49 13.77
CA ASP A 142 -6.34 16.48 14.90
C ASP A 142 -6.46 15.19 15.73
N GLU A 143 -5.45 14.90 16.55
CA GLU A 143 -5.37 13.69 17.38
C GLU A 143 -6.54 13.51 18.35
N SER A 144 -7.26 14.60 18.69
CA SER A 144 -8.46 14.51 19.51
C SER A 144 -9.65 13.92 18.77
N LYS A 145 -9.58 13.82 17.45
CA LYS A 145 -10.66 13.36 16.57
C LYS A 145 -10.34 12.08 15.84
N ALA A 146 -9.08 11.83 15.51
CA ALA A 146 -8.68 10.59 14.84
C ALA A 146 -7.25 10.22 15.21
N VAL A 147 -7.06 8.95 15.53
CA VAL A 147 -5.75 8.32 15.76
C VAL A 147 -5.65 7.09 14.86
N ALA A 148 -4.44 6.74 14.47
CA ALA A 148 -4.18 5.56 13.67
C ALA A 148 -3.03 4.75 14.27
N SER A 149 -3.18 3.43 14.23
CA SER A 149 -2.16 2.50 14.72
C SER A 149 -1.95 1.37 13.71
N PHE A 150 -0.70 0.95 13.57
CA PHE A 150 -0.32 -0.22 12.80
C PHE A 150 -0.21 -1.43 13.72
N ILE A 151 -0.96 -2.49 13.39
CA ILE A 151 -0.96 -3.74 14.16
C ILE A 151 -0.17 -4.80 13.38
N CYS A 152 0.82 -5.39 14.03
CA CYS A 152 1.57 -6.51 13.47
C CYS A 152 1.70 -7.66 14.48
N ASN A 153 1.92 -8.86 13.95
CA ASN A 153 2.22 -10.03 14.77
C ASN A 153 3.72 -10.31 14.67
N VAL A 154 4.39 -10.28 15.80
CA VAL A 154 5.81 -10.61 15.90
C VAL A 154 5.97 -11.78 16.87
N GLU A 155 6.39 -12.93 16.36
CA GLU A 155 6.60 -14.16 17.15
C GLU A 155 5.36 -14.58 18.00
N GLY A 156 4.17 -14.41 17.43
CA GLY A 156 2.91 -14.75 18.09
C GLY A 156 2.41 -13.69 19.09
N LYS A 157 3.08 -12.55 19.19
CA LYS A 157 2.63 -11.40 19.99
C LYS A 157 2.10 -10.31 19.08
N VAL A 158 0.93 -9.79 19.40
CA VAL A 158 0.37 -8.62 18.74
C VAL A 158 1.08 -7.38 19.26
N ILE A 159 1.66 -6.61 18.35
CA ILE A 159 2.32 -5.34 18.64
C ILE A 159 1.54 -4.23 17.93
N GLU A 160 1.21 -3.19 18.67
CA GLU A 160 0.61 -1.97 18.17
C GLU A 160 1.68 -0.87 18.11
N LYS A 161 1.73 -0.16 16.99
CA LYS A 161 2.60 1.01 16.78
C LYS A 161 1.76 2.17 16.32
N ASP A 162 1.81 3.27 17.05
CA ASP A 162 1.14 4.50 16.64
C ASP A 162 1.72 5.05 15.35
N ILE A 163 0.85 5.50 14.47
CA ILE A 163 1.20 6.17 13.22
C ILE A 163 1.08 7.68 13.44
N ASN A 164 2.23 8.37 13.38
CA ASN A 164 2.26 9.82 13.31
C ASN A 164 2.16 10.24 11.83
N PRO A 165 1.07 10.89 11.40
CA PRO A 165 0.86 11.21 9.99
C PRO A 165 1.90 12.16 9.41
N GLU A 166 2.50 13.04 10.23
CA GLU A 166 3.49 14.01 9.76
C GLU A 166 4.86 13.37 9.49
N ASP A 167 5.23 12.39 10.34
CA ASP A 167 6.55 11.77 10.31
C ASP A 167 6.55 10.42 9.56
N ASP A 168 5.48 9.63 9.74
CA ASP A 168 5.43 8.23 9.31
C ASP A 168 4.79 8.04 7.94
N VAL A 169 3.98 9.01 7.47
CA VAL A 169 3.37 8.97 6.14
C VAL A 169 4.24 9.76 5.17
N LYS A 170 5.01 9.03 4.38
CA LYS A 170 6.02 9.61 3.49
C LYS A 170 5.66 9.37 2.03
N LEU A 171 5.95 10.35 1.19
CA LEU A 171 6.03 10.12 -0.24
C LEU A 171 7.26 9.26 -0.54
N ILE A 172 7.12 8.26 -1.42
CA ILE A 172 8.22 7.36 -1.79
C ILE A 172 9.48 8.10 -2.23
N LEU A 173 9.34 9.22 -2.91
CA LEU A 173 10.45 10.04 -3.34
C LEU A 173 11.25 10.62 -2.14
N ARG A 174 10.53 11.07 -1.10
CA ARG A 174 11.14 11.57 0.14
C ARG A 174 11.83 10.43 0.88
N GLU A 175 11.18 9.29 1.02
CA GLU A 175 11.71 8.12 1.69
C GLU A 175 12.99 7.60 0.99
N CYS A 176 12.97 7.42 -0.34
CA CYS A 176 14.15 7.03 -1.09
C CYS A 176 15.31 8.00 -0.91
N LYS A 177 15.03 9.30 -0.86
CA LYS A 177 16.04 10.32 -0.61
C LYS A 177 16.62 10.22 0.80
N GLU A 178 15.78 10.16 1.81
CA GLU A 178 16.20 10.06 3.21
C GLU A 178 17.05 8.82 3.45
N ILE A 179 16.60 7.64 3.02
CA ILE A 179 17.33 6.37 3.22
C ILE A 179 18.64 6.36 2.43
N SER A 180 18.69 6.89 1.21
CA SER A 180 19.91 6.90 0.42
C SER A 180 21.00 7.80 1.01
N THR A 181 20.63 8.80 1.83
CA THR A 181 21.58 9.73 2.49
C THR A 181 21.88 9.39 3.95
N ASP A 182 21.13 8.48 4.58
CA ASP A 182 21.31 8.12 5.98
C ASP A 182 22.55 7.21 6.16
N GLU A 183 23.58 7.73 6.79
CA GLU A 183 24.83 6.99 7.04
C GLU A 183 24.67 5.81 8.03
N ASN A 184 23.59 5.77 8.81
CA ASN A 184 23.29 4.65 9.70
C ASN A 184 22.68 3.46 8.95
N VAL A 185 22.23 3.64 7.73
CA VAL A 185 21.75 2.58 6.84
C VAL A 185 22.92 1.95 6.11
N ASN A 186 22.95 0.61 6.03
CA ASN A 186 24.00 -0.10 5.28
C ASN A 186 24.05 0.36 3.80
N VAL A 187 25.24 0.43 3.25
CA VAL A 187 25.50 1.00 1.93
C VAL A 187 24.77 0.26 0.80
N VAL A 188 24.56 -1.06 0.91
CA VAL A 188 23.83 -1.86 -0.09
C VAL A 188 22.38 -1.41 -0.18
N SER A 189 21.72 -1.19 0.96
CA SER A 189 20.36 -0.65 1.00
C SER A 189 20.32 0.79 0.50
N ARG A 190 21.26 1.65 0.90
CA ARG A 190 21.36 3.04 0.38
C ARG A 190 21.43 3.06 -1.14
N ILE A 191 22.22 2.19 -1.74
CA ILE A 191 22.36 2.03 -3.19
C ILE A 191 21.04 1.58 -3.83
N ALA A 192 20.34 0.62 -3.24
CA ALA A 192 19.05 0.16 -3.75
C ALA A 192 18.00 1.28 -3.77
N PHE A 193 17.91 2.07 -2.70
CA PHE A 193 16.99 3.21 -2.62
C PHE A 193 17.41 4.37 -3.54
N LEU A 194 18.71 4.63 -3.71
CA LEU A 194 19.20 5.63 -4.67
C LEU A 194 18.88 5.22 -6.11
N ARG A 195 19.04 3.93 -6.43
CA ARG A 195 18.64 3.41 -7.74
C ARG A 195 17.14 3.62 -8.00
N LYS A 196 16.28 3.35 -6.98
CA LYS A 196 14.85 3.63 -7.06
C LYS A 196 14.57 5.13 -7.22
N LEU A 197 15.33 5.98 -6.55
CA LEU A 197 15.22 7.43 -6.71
C LEU A 197 15.57 7.89 -8.15
N CYS A 198 16.52 7.23 -8.81
CA CYS A 198 16.80 7.49 -10.25
C CYS A 198 15.60 7.13 -11.12
N GLU A 199 14.93 5.99 -10.87
CA GLU A 199 13.70 5.60 -11.57
C GLU A 199 12.58 6.63 -11.37
N LEU A 200 12.37 7.10 -10.14
CA LEU A 200 11.37 8.13 -9.82
C LEU A 200 11.66 9.49 -10.47
N ASN A 201 12.92 9.76 -10.83
CA ASN A 201 13.32 10.91 -11.64
C ASN A 201 13.35 10.58 -13.15
N GLU A 202 12.64 9.53 -13.57
CA GLU A 202 12.46 9.11 -14.96
C GLU A 202 13.79 8.78 -15.70
N CYS A 203 14.87 8.50 -14.95
CA CYS A 203 16.20 8.21 -15.49
C CYS A 203 16.66 9.21 -16.55
N ARG A 204 16.37 10.50 -16.39
CA ARG A 204 16.78 11.54 -17.33
C ARG A 204 18.16 12.08 -17.00
N ASP A 205 18.92 12.43 -18.03
CA ASP A 205 20.25 13.06 -17.92
C ASP A 205 21.17 12.32 -16.92
N ALA A 206 21.77 13.04 -15.98
CA ALA A 206 22.63 12.47 -14.94
C ALA A 206 22.00 11.37 -14.11
N TRP A 207 20.66 11.39 -13.92
CA TRP A 207 19.92 10.32 -13.23
C TRP A 207 19.94 9.01 -14.02
N GLY A 208 19.89 9.06 -15.35
CA GLY A 208 20.02 7.89 -16.21
C GLY A 208 21.39 7.27 -16.12
N ASN A 209 22.44 8.07 -16.17
CA ASN A 209 23.81 7.59 -16.03
C ASN A 209 24.06 6.99 -14.63
N ALA A 210 23.54 7.63 -13.57
CA ALA A 210 23.60 7.10 -12.21
C ALA A 210 22.85 5.78 -12.09
N TYR A 211 21.65 5.67 -12.68
CA TYR A 211 20.86 4.44 -12.69
C TYR A 211 21.62 3.27 -13.29
N GLU A 212 22.25 3.47 -14.46
CA GLU A 212 23.02 2.39 -15.12
C GLU A 212 24.20 1.93 -14.26
N ILE A 213 24.95 2.87 -13.65
CA ILE A 213 26.06 2.56 -12.75
C ILE A 213 25.58 1.77 -11.53
N LEU A 214 24.52 2.25 -10.86
CA LEU A 214 23.95 1.58 -9.68
C LEU A 214 23.35 0.20 -10.03
N SER A 215 22.70 0.09 -11.19
CA SER A 215 22.20 -1.19 -11.70
C SER A 215 23.32 -2.19 -11.94
N CYS A 216 24.44 -1.76 -12.48
CA CYS A 216 25.60 -2.63 -12.64
C CYS A 216 26.14 -3.11 -11.29
N LEU A 217 26.25 -2.22 -10.31
CA LEU A 217 26.74 -2.56 -8.98
C LEU A 217 25.80 -3.54 -8.24
N VAL A 218 24.49 -3.28 -8.28
CA VAL A 218 23.48 -4.16 -7.65
C VAL A 218 23.56 -5.59 -8.20
N HIS A 219 23.90 -5.74 -9.48
CA HIS A 219 24.10 -7.05 -10.12
C HIS A 219 25.56 -7.54 -10.11
N ALA A 220 26.43 -6.93 -9.33
CA ALA A 220 27.84 -7.26 -9.17
C ALA A 220 28.60 -7.46 -10.50
N ARG A 221 28.47 -6.52 -11.46
CA ARG A 221 29.05 -6.61 -12.81
C ARG A 221 29.75 -5.31 -13.19
N PRO A 222 30.66 -5.31 -14.20
CA PRO A 222 31.32 -4.10 -14.70
C PRO A 222 30.32 -3.02 -15.19
N ILE A 223 30.72 -1.74 -15.10
CA ILE A 223 29.89 -0.62 -15.58
C ILE A 223 29.65 -0.73 -17.07
N LYS A 224 28.38 -0.92 -17.45
CA LYS A 224 27.90 -0.96 -18.84
C LYS A 224 26.45 -0.49 -18.89
N ARG A 225 26.05 0.08 -20.03
CA ARG A 225 24.65 0.44 -20.28
C ARG A 225 23.91 -0.76 -20.86
N LYS A 226 22.72 -1.04 -20.34
CA LYS A 226 21.83 -2.04 -20.90
C LYS A 226 21.02 -1.44 -22.06
N ILE A 227 21.16 -2.00 -23.28
CA ILE A 227 20.44 -1.55 -24.47
C ILE A 227 19.31 -2.47 -24.90
N ALA A 228 19.36 -3.75 -24.52
CA ALA A 228 18.30 -4.74 -24.73
C ALA A 228 18.42 -5.87 -23.71
N SER A 229 17.55 -6.88 -23.79
CA SER A 229 17.69 -8.06 -22.94
C SER A 229 19.06 -8.72 -23.21
N ASP A 230 19.88 -8.82 -22.15
CA ASP A 230 21.24 -9.42 -22.17
C ASP A 230 22.23 -8.78 -23.15
N VAL A 231 21.94 -7.56 -23.64
CA VAL A 231 22.83 -6.81 -24.52
C VAL A 231 23.30 -5.53 -23.82
N TYR A 232 24.60 -5.37 -23.72
CA TYR A 232 25.24 -4.28 -23.00
C TYR A 232 26.28 -3.59 -23.89
N GLU A 233 26.42 -2.28 -23.72
CA GLU A 233 27.47 -1.48 -24.35
C GLU A 233 28.30 -0.72 -23.30
N ASP A 234 29.53 -0.36 -23.67
CA ASP A 234 30.39 0.46 -22.80
C ASP A 234 29.83 1.88 -22.71
N MET A 235 29.77 2.44 -21.51
CA MET A 235 29.42 3.84 -21.30
C MET A 235 30.59 4.74 -21.63
N LEU A 236 30.33 5.94 -22.15
CA LEU A 236 31.37 6.95 -22.40
C LEU A 236 31.93 7.45 -21.05
N PRO A 237 33.25 7.82 -21.01
CA PRO A 237 33.86 8.33 -19.79
C PRO A 237 33.14 9.56 -19.19
N GLU A 238 32.56 10.40 -20.03
CA GLU A 238 31.80 11.57 -19.64
C GLU A 238 30.49 11.19 -18.94
N GLU A 239 29.80 10.19 -19.47
CA GLU A 239 28.57 9.66 -18.89
C GLU A 239 28.81 8.98 -17.53
N ILE A 240 29.92 8.22 -17.42
CA ILE A 240 30.35 7.61 -16.17
C ILE A 240 30.65 8.71 -15.13
N ASN A 241 31.43 9.74 -15.51
CA ASN A 241 31.74 10.83 -14.59
C ASN A 241 30.48 11.58 -14.13
N GLU A 242 29.56 11.86 -15.03
CA GLU A 242 28.29 12.52 -14.70
C GLU A 242 27.45 11.68 -13.73
N GLY A 243 27.31 10.38 -14.00
CA GLY A 243 26.59 9.45 -13.12
C GLY A 243 27.25 9.32 -11.75
N LEU A 244 28.57 9.18 -11.68
CA LEU A 244 29.31 9.12 -10.43
C LEU A 244 29.16 10.41 -9.61
N ASN A 245 29.22 11.58 -10.24
CA ASN A 245 28.99 12.85 -9.56
C ASN A 245 27.58 12.92 -8.99
N LYS A 246 26.60 12.45 -9.74
CA LYS A 246 25.20 12.38 -9.27
C LYS A 246 25.03 11.45 -8.07
N ILE A 247 25.65 10.29 -8.07
CA ILE A 247 25.64 9.34 -6.95
C ILE A 247 26.29 9.97 -5.70
N LYS A 248 27.40 10.67 -5.86
CA LYS A 248 28.13 11.30 -4.75
C LYS A 248 27.38 12.45 -4.08
N GLU A 249 26.36 13.02 -4.69
CA GLU A 249 25.45 13.95 -4.01
C GLU A 249 24.70 13.30 -2.83
N PHE A 250 24.53 11.96 -2.86
CA PHE A 250 23.80 11.17 -1.86
C PHE A 250 24.71 10.28 -1.03
N ILE A 251 25.74 9.73 -1.66
CA ILE A 251 26.74 8.85 -1.04
C ILE A 251 28.13 9.46 -1.35
N PRO A 252 28.62 10.41 -0.53
CA PRO A 252 29.85 11.17 -0.83
C PRO A 252 31.07 10.29 -1.08
N ASP A 253 31.23 9.22 -0.29
CA ASP A 253 32.36 8.29 -0.35
C ASP A 253 32.16 7.15 -1.35
N PHE A 254 31.22 7.28 -2.28
CA PHE A 254 30.94 6.24 -3.27
C PHE A 254 32.15 5.94 -4.13
N ASN A 255 32.60 4.68 -4.09
CA ASN A 255 33.67 4.14 -4.92
C ASN A 255 33.21 2.80 -5.51
N TYR A 256 33.00 2.77 -6.82
CA TYR A 256 32.41 1.62 -7.50
C TYR A 256 33.24 0.35 -7.34
N GLU A 257 34.54 0.42 -7.65
CA GLU A 257 35.47 -0.71 -7.60
C GLU A 257 35.60 -1.27 -6.16
N GLU A 258 35.75 -0.39 -5.21
CA GLU A 258 35.87 -0.77 -3.80
C GLU A 258 34.59 -1.45 -3.29
N LEU A 259 33.44 -0.92 -3.64
CA LEU A 259 32.16 -1.53 -3.28
C LEU A 259 31.95 -2.89 -3.95
N LEU A 260 32.32 -3.01 -5.22
CA LEU A 260 32.21 -4.26 -5.96
C LEU A 260 33.13 -5.34 -5.37
N GLU A 261 34.35 -5.01 -5.02
CA GLU A 261 35.35 -5.95 -4.50
C GLU A 261 35.13 -6.32 -3.04
N ASN A 262 34.73 -5.37 -2.20
CA ASN A 262 34.72 -5.54 -0.74
C ASN A 262 33.33 -5.66 -0.14
N THR A 263 32.31 -5.02 -0.74
CA THR A 263 30.96 -4.96 -0.18
C THR A 263 30.04 -6.01 -0.83
N TYR A 264 30.07 -6.11 -2.16
CA TYR A 264 29.23 -7.07 -2.88
C TYR A 264 29.86 -8.47 -2.91
N THR A 265 30.23 -8.96 -1.73
CA THR A 265 30.77 -10.31 -1.50
C THR A 265 29.82 -11.11 -0.60
N ILE A 266 29.84 -12.44 -0.72
CA ILE A 266 28.96 -13.32 0.06
C ILE A 266 29.18 -13.08 1.57
N ASP A 267 30.42 -13.08 2.01
CA ASP A 267 30.75 -12.97 3.44
C ASP A 267 30.31 -11.63 4.02
N HIS A 268 30.61 -10.53 3.33
CA HIS A 268 30.26 -9.19 3.82
C HIS A 268 28.74 -8.94 3.82
N ILE A 269 28.02 -9.38 2.79
CA ILE A 269 26.54 -9.27 2.78
C ILE A 269 25.92 -10.12 3.89
N LYS A 270 26.47 -11.29 4.20
CA LYS A 270 26.02 -12.10 5.33
C LYS A 270 26.26 -11.40 6.68
N GLU A 271 27.39 -10.75 6.85
CA GLU A 271 27.67 -9.94 8.06
C GLU A 271 26.65 -8.82 8.20
N LEU A 272 26.41 -8.05 7.14
CA LEU A 272 25.39 -6.99 7.14
C LEU A 272 24.00 -7.55 7.44
N TYR A 273 23.63 -8.67 6.82
CA TYR A 273 22.33 -9.32 7.06
C TYR A 273 22.13 -9.73 8.52
N ASN A 274 23.15 -10.31 9.12
CA ASN A 274 23.08 -10.78 10.51
C ASN A 274 23.02 -9.63 11.53
N SER A 275 23.60 -8.48 11.20
CA SER A 275 23.56 -7.28 12.04
C SER A 275 22.32 -6.41 11.83
N GLU A 276 21.63 -6.57 10.69
CA GLU A 276 20.44 -5.78 10.35
C GLU A 276 19.21 -6.28 11.14
N LEU A 277 18.40 -5.35 11.65
CA LEU A 277 17.18 -5.63 12.39
C LEU A 277 15.91 -5.38 11.55
N ASN A 278 16.01 -4.49 10.57
CA ASN A 278 14.89 -4.13 9.74
C ASN A 278 14.64 -5.19 8.66
N ALA A 279 13.45 -5.78 8.65
CA ALA A 279 13.13 -6.87 7.73
C ALA A 279 13.17 -6.43 6.25
N TYR A 280 12.77 -5.20 5.94
CA TYR A 280 12.81 -4.71 4.56
C TYR A 280 14.26 -4.53 4.06
N LEU A 281 15.16 -3.99 4.91
CA LEU A 281 16.58 -3.89 4.59
C LEU A 281 17.24 -5.28 4.46
N LYS A 282 16.85 -6.24 5.31
CA LYS A 282 17.28 -7.65 5.15
C LYS A 282 16.91 -8.21 3.77
N ILE A 283 15.73 -7.92 3.26
CA ILE A 283 15.32 -8.34 1.92
C ILE A 283 16.21 -7.71 0.84
N GLN A 284 16.60 -6.45 0.97
CA GLN A 284 17.53 -5.81 0.02
C GLN A 284 18.90 -6.48 0.02
N LEU A 285 19.43 -6.81 1.21
CA LEU A 285 20.69 -7.54 1.36
C LEU A 285 20.60 -8.96 0.76
N PHE A 286 19.54 -9.68 1.05
CA PHE A 286 19.32 -11.01 0.47
C PHE A 286 19.23 -10.97 -1.06
N ARG A 287 18.58 -9.95 -1.60
CA ARG A 287 18.50 -9.75 -3.04
C ARG A 287 19.86 -9.50 -3.67
N ALA A 288 20.66 -8.62 -3.07
CA ALA A 288 22.03 -8.39 -3.53
C ALA A 288 22.86 -9.68 -3.50
N LEU A 289 22.68 -10.51 -2.46
CA LEU A 289 23.33 -11.82 -2.37
C LEU A 289 22.89 -12.77 -3.50
N LYS A 290 21.60 -12.79 -3.83
CA LYS A 290 21.05 -13.61 -4.90
C LYS A 290 21.68 -13.31 -6.27
N ASP A 291 22.05 -12.06 -6.52
CA ASP A 291 22.69 -11.65 -7.76
C ASP A 291 24.19 -12.08 -7.83
N ILE A 292 24.80 -12.39 -6.68
CA ILE A 292 26.20 -12.83 -6.58
C ILE A 292 26.32 -14.36 -6.56
N VAL A 293 25.32 -15.04 -5.98
CA VAL A 293 25.31 -16.49 -5.74
C VAL A 293 24.45 -17.19 -6.77
N ASP A 294 24.91 -18.31 -7.33
CA ASP A 294 24.12 -19.16 -8.24
C ASP A 294 22.84 -19.67 -7.54
N ASP A 295 21.71 -19.59 -8.22
CA ASP A 295 20.39 -20.08 -7.77
C ASP A 295 20.45 -21.53 -7.22
N LYS A 296 21.36 -22.36 -7.74
CA LYS A 296 21.57 -23.72 -7.26
C LYS A 296 22.19 -23.77 -5.86
N GLN A 297 23.04 -22.83 -5.53
CA GLN A 297 23.64 -22.70 -4.18
C GLN A 297 22.60 -22.22 -3.18
N LEU A 298 21.72 -21.32 -3.62
CA LEU A 298 20.61 -20.80 -2.80
C LEU A 298 19.45 -21.81 -2.66
N ARG A 299 19.52 -22.98 -3.34
CA ARG A 299 18.47 -24.02 -3.34
C ARG A 299 17.09 -23.46 -3.67
N LEU A 300 17.02 -22.40 -4.47
CA LEU A 300 15.78 -21.79 -4.89
C LEU A 300 15.03 -22.73 -5.83
N ARG A 301 13.79 -23.05 -5.48
CA ARG A 301 12.94 -23.89 -6.32
C ARG A 301 12.10 -22.99 -7.24
N PRO A 302 12.03 -23.31 -8.54
CA PRO A 302 11.18 -22.55 -9.49
C PRO A 302 9.69 -22.51 -9.10
N MET A 303 9.25 -23.42 -8.22
CA MET A 303 7.85 -23.57 -7.83
C MET A 303 7.39 -22.61 -6.72
N ASP A 304 8.29 -21.89 -6.07
CA ASP A 304 7.94 -20.90 -5.03
C ASP A 304 7.68 -19.52 -5.66
N SER A 305 6.86 -19.46 -6.71
CA SER A 305 6.70 -18.28 -7.58
C SER A 305 6.31 -17.00 -6.86
N ALA A 306 5.41 -17.06 -5.86
CA ALA A 306 4.97 -15.88 -5.14
C ALA A 306 6.06 -15.30 -4.23
N TRP A 307 6.76 -16.16 -3.50
CA TRP A 307 7.87 -15.77 -2.65
C TRP A 307 9.05 -15.21 -3.45
N TYR A 308 9.42 -15.92 -4.53
CA TYR A 308 10.51 -15.51 -5.43
C TYR A 308 10.18 -14.16 -6.07
N LYS A 309 8.96 -14.00 -6.55
CA LYS A 309 8.49 -12.77 -7.15
C LYS A 309 8.51 -11.61 -6.13
N PHE A 310 8.10 -11.85 -4.89
CA PHE A 310 8.18 -10.83 -3.84
C PHE A 310 9.63 -10.34 -3.66
N ILE A 311 10.60 -11.26 -3.59
CA ILE A 311 12.03 -10.93 -3.44
C ILE A 311 12.52 -10.18 -4.69
N ASP A 312 12.23 -10.68 -5.88
CA ASP A 312 12.68 -10.09 -7.15
C ASP A 312 12.14 -8.68 -7.38
N GLU A 313 10.90 -8.47 -6.97
CA GLU A 313 10.19 -7.23 -7.18
C GLU A 313 10.39 -6.20 -6.06
N THR A 314 11.24 -6.48 -5.03
CA THR A 314 11.47 -5.51 -3.96
C THR A 314 12.04 -4.19 -4.45
N TYR A 315 12.74 -4.13 -5.57
CA TYR A 315 13.17 -2.86 -6.18
C TYR A 315 12.06 -2.16 -6.97
N HIS A 316 11.04 -2.91 -7.37
CA HIS A 316 9.95 -2.45 -8.21
C HIS A 316 8.60 -2.55 -7.48
N ILE A 317 8.60 -2.78 -6.17
CA ILE A 317 7.36 -2.94 -5.43
C ILE A 317 6.56 -1.65 -5.51
N GLU A 318 5.49 -1.72 -6.24
CA GLU A 318 4.36 -0.82 -6.20
C GLU A 318 3.32 -1.38 -5.22
N ASN A 319 3.74 -1.64 -3.99
CA ASN A 319 2.81 -2.01 -2.92
C ASN A 319 2.37 -0.72 -2.24
N ASP A 320 1.06 -0.50 -2.13
CA ASP A 320 0.48 0.69 -1.55
C ASP A 320 1.02 1.01 -0.15
N TYR A 321 1.34 -0.02 0.63
CA TYR A 321 1.94 0.16 1.96
C TYR A 321 3.34 0.79 1.92
N LEU A 322 4.16 0.43 0.94
CA LEU A 322 5.50 0.99 0.77
C LEU A 322 5.48 2.45 0.30
N HIS A 323 4.36 2.90 -0.26
CA HIS A 323 4.20 4.28 -0.70
C HIS A 323 3.83 5.25 0.42
N TYR A 324 3.37 4.74 1.57
CA TYR A 324 2.76 5.57 2.60
C TYR A 324 3.36 5.39 3.99
N LEU A 325 3.87 4.19 4.33
CA LEU A 325 4.45 3.92 5.64
C LEU A 325 5.98 3.92 5.60
N ASP A 326 6.59 4.55 6.59
CA ASP A 326 8.03 4.53 6.80
C ASP A 326 8.53 3.10 7.01
N VAL A 327 9.22 2.54 6.03
CA VAL A 327 9.77 1.18 6.07
C VAL A 327 10.84 0.99 7.15
N MET A 328 11.43 2.07 7.65
CA MET A 328 12.40 2.01 8.73
C MET A 328 11.73 1.81 10.10
N LYS A 329 10.48 2.25 10.24
CA LYS A 329 9.71 2.15 11.49
C LYS A 329 8.77 0.95 11.52
N PHE A 330 8.12 0.64 10.39
CA PHE A 330 7.09 -0.38 10.31
C PHE A 330 7.58 -1.62 9.57
N ASN A 331 7.42 -2.78 10.19
CA ASN A 331 7.73 -4.03 9.52
C ASN A 331 6.57 -4.45 8.63
N ILE A 332 6.70 -4.19 7.33
CA ILE A 332 5.72 -4.53 6.31
C ILE A 332 6.00 -5.84 5.59
N VAL A 333 7.14 -6.47 5.87
CA VAL A 333 7.51 -7.75 5.26
C VAL A 333 6.77 -8.89 5.95
N PRO A 334 6.00 -9.72 5.23
CA PRO A 334 5.30 -10.84 5.82
C PRO A 334 6.24 -11.84 6.49
N ASP A 335 5.88 -12.35 7.68
CA ASP A 335 6.67 -13.29 8.45
C ASP A 335 7.10 -14.54 7.69
N TYR A 336 6.24 -15.07 6.80
CA TYR A 336 6.56 -16.27 6.02
C TYR A 336 7.68 -16.02 5.01
N ILE A 337 7.81 -14.78 4.51
CA ILE A 337 8.90 -14.36 3.65
C ILE A 337 10.19 -14.35 4.46
N MET A 338 10.20 -13.67 5.62
CA MET A 338 11.39 -13.58 6.46
C MET A 338 11.88 -14.93 6.95
N LYS A 339 10.99 -15.80 7.45
CA LYS A 339 11.34 -17.16 7.87
C LYS A 339 12.04 -17.96 6.78
N LYS A 340 11.62 -17.80 5.52
CA LYS A 340 12.23 -18.49 4.40
C LYS A 340 13.59 -17.90 4.04
N VAL A 341 13.72 -16.57 4.05
CA VAL A 341 14.99 -15.87 3.81
C VAL A 341 16.01 -16.20 4.90
N ASP A 342 15.62 -16.12 6.19
CA ASP A 342 16.47 -16.47 7.32
C ASP A 342 16.94 -17.93 7.24
N GLY A 343 16.06 -18.85 6.84
CA GLY A 343 16.41 -20.25 6.62
C GLY A 343 17.49 -20.42 5.56
N ILE A 344 17.37 -19.76 4.40
CA ILE A 344 18.38 -19.80 3.33
C ILE A 344 19.69 -19.17 3.79
N MET A 345 19.64 -18.01 4.43
CA MET A 345 20.83 -17.33 4.94
C MET A 345 21.60 -18.14 5.99
N SER A 346 20.90 -18.94 6.77
CA SER A 346 21.53 -19.82 7.79
C SER A 346 22.21 -21.06 7.18
N GLU A 347 21.82 -21.46 5.97
CA GLU A 347 22.39 -22.62 5.25
C GLU A 347 23.58 -22.25 4.34
N LEU A 348 23.75 -20.95 4.03
CA LEU A 348 24.89 -20.40 3.29
C LEU A 348 26.11 -20.21 4.21
#